data_2ca22779a2ad1a2ff31d2366b570af8b
#
_entry.id   2ca22779a2ad1a2ff31d2366b570af8b
#
_cell.length_a   1.000
_cell.length_b   1.000
_cell.length_c   1.000
_cell.angle_alpha   90.00
_cell.angle_beta   90.00
_cell.angle_gamma   90.00
#
_symmetry.space_group_name_H-M   'P 1'
#
loop_
_entity.id
_entity.type
_entity.pdbx_description
1 polymer ?
#
loop_
_entity_poly.entity_id
_entity_poly.type
_entity_poly.pdbx_seq_one_letter_code
_entity_poly.pdbx_strand_id
1 'polypeptide(L)'
;MNVLVTGGAGFIGSNFIHYMLNQHPDYRIVNLDLLTYAGNQHNLDSIKDDPRYTFVQGNIVNRELVTYLVKQYKIDWIVNFAAESHVDRSILHPEVFIETNVQGTLALLDVAKKQGVTKFLQVSTDEVYGTLGAEGYFDEASPLRPNSPYSASKASADMIVRAYYETYGMNVNITRCSNNYGPYQFPEKLIPLMVSNGMEDKTLPIYGDGKNIRDWLYVSDHCHAIDLVLEKGKKGEVYNIGGHNERNNNEIVHLIVKTLGLSEDHIKYVADRLGHDRRYAIDPTKITKELGWQPEYTFDTGIVKTIKWYQANEAWWQPLKAKAALK
;
A
#
# COMPACT_ATOMS: atom_id res chain seq x y z
N MET A 1 -14.85 3.77 18.09
CA MET A 1 -13.49 3.16 18.05
C MET A 1 -12.46 4.24 17.80
N ASN A 2 -11.30 4.15 18.44
CA ASN A 2 -10.17 5.04 18.21
C ASN A 2 -9.06 4.26 17.49
N VAL A 3 -8.69 4.67 16.29
CA VAL A 3 -7.77 3.93 15.42
C VAL A 3 -6.49 4.75 15.21
N LEU A 4 -5.34 4.18 15.51
CA LEU A 4 -4.05 4.72 15.10
C LEU A 4 -3.70 4.17 13.72
N VAL A 5 -3.65 5.03 12.73
CA VAL A 5 -3.19 4.73 11.37
C VAL A 5 -1.78 5.27 11.23
N THR A 6 -0.81 4.41 10.93
CA THR A 6 0.56 4.85 10.65
C THR A 6 0.80 4.88 9.14
N GLY A 7 1.56 5.84 8.65
CA GLY A 7 1.75 6.02 7.20
C GLY A 7 0.50 6.53 6.47
N GLY A 8 -0.41 7.19 7.22
CA GLY A 8 -1.69 7.66 6.68
C GLY A 8 -1.60 8.87 5.74
N ALA A 9 -0.45 9.53 5.64
CA ALA A 9 -0.22 10.56 4.62
C ALA A 9 0.30 9.97 3.28
N GLY A 10 0.55 8.66 3.22
CA GLY A 10 0.89 7.94 2.00
C GLY A 10 -0.34 7.61 1.14
N PHE A 11 -0.11 6.96 -0.01
CA PHE A 11 -1.15 6.61 -0.98
C PHE A 11 -2.30 5.78 -0.39
N ILE A 12 -2.00 4.55 0.07
CA ILE A 12 -3.03 3.63 0.54
C ILE A 12 -3.60 4.13 1.88
N GLY A 13 -2.72 4.59 2.79
CA GLY A 13 -3.13 5.07 4.10
C GLY A 13 -4.10 6.26 4.06
N SER A 14 -3.89 7.22 3.15
CA SER A 14 -4.81 8.36 2.99
C SER A 14 -6.18 7.93 2.44
N ASN A 15 -6.21 7.06 1.44
CA ASN A 15 -7.47 6.48 0.95
C ASN A 15 -8.20 5.70 2.05
N PHE A 16 -7.46 4.94 2.87
CA PHE A 16 -8.03 4.22 3.99
C PHE A 16 -8.64 5.16 5.05
N ILE A 17 -7.97 6.25 5.39
CA ILE A 17 -8.50 7.24 6.33
C ILE A 17 -9.80 7.86 5.79
N HIS A 18 -9.82 8.28 4.51
CA HIS A 18 -11.05 8.77 3.87
C HIS A 18 -12.17 7.73 3.91
N TYR A 19 -11.84 6.48 3.56
CA TYR A 19 -12.79 5.38 3.58
C TYR A 19 -13.38 5.18 4.98
N MET A 20 -12.55 5.05 6.00
CA MET A 20 -12.98 4.78 7.38
C MET A 20 -13.86 5.90 7.96
N LEU A 21 -13.50 7.17 7.75
CA LEU A 21 -14.31 8.30 8.22
C LEU A 21 -15.66 8.39 7.52
N ASN A 22 -15.76 7.91 6.28
CA ASN A 22 -17.02 7.84 5.54
C ASN A 22 -17.90 6.65 5.98
N GLN A 23 -17.30 5.49 6.22
CA GLN A 23 -18.05 4.28 6.57
C GLN A 23 -18.43 4.24 8.05
N HIS A 24 -17.62 4.81 8.94
CA HIS A 24 -17.76 4.71 10.38
C HIS A 24 -17.88 6.12 11.02
N PRO A 25 -19.09 6.69 11.13
CA PRO A 25 -19.28 8.05 11.66
C PRO A 25 -18.79 8.24 13.10
N ASP A 26 -18.75 7.16 13.89
CA ASP A 26 -18.34 7.19 15.31
C ASP A 26 -16.86 6.89 15.53
N TYR A 27 -16.07 6.62 14.46
CA TYR A 27 -14.66 6.34 14.61
C TYR A 27 -13.84 7.62 14.66
N ARG A 28 -12.76 7.58 15.43
CA ARG A 28 -11.75 8.62 15.48
C ARG A 28 -10.43 8.06 14.98
N ILE A 29 -9.72 8.82 14.16
CA ILE A 29 -8.48 8.42 13.55
C ILE A 29 -7.36 9.36 13.98
N VAL A 30 -6.31 8.77 14.55
CA VAL A 30 -5.02 9.44 14.76
C VAL A 30 -4.07 8.94 13.67
N ASN A 31 -3.59 9.85 12.84
CA ASN A 31 -2.65 9.55 11.77
C ASN A 31 -1.24 9.91 12.20
N LEU A 32 -0.37 8.91 12.35
CA LEU A 32 1.06 9.09 12.62
C LEU A 32 1.85 8.87 11.34
N ASP A 33 2.49 9.91 10.83
CA ASP A 33 3.30 9.84 9.61
C ASP A 33 4.60 10.65 9.77
N LEU A 34 5.70 10.12 9.27
CA LEU A 34 6.99 10.81 9.31
C LEU A 34 7.13 11.86 8.21
N LEU A 35 6.28 11.81 7.19
CA LEU A 35 6.34 12.63 5.97
C LEU A 35 7.66 12.46 5.22
N THR A 36 8.05 11.21 4.99
CA THR A 36 9.19 10.89 4.13
C THR A 36 8.91 11.25 2.67
N TYR A 37 9.60 10.66 1.72
CA TYR A 37 9.52 11.09 0.32
C TYR A 37 8.11 10.98 -0.31
N ALA A 38 7.33 9.96 0.08
CA ALA A 38 6.00 9.68 -0.46
C ALA A 38 4.84 10.14 0.45
N GLY A 39 5.14 10.58 1.67
CA GLY A 39 4.15 11.16 2.58
C GLY A 39 3.76 12.56 2.13
N ASN A 40 2.45 12.80 1.98
CA ASN A 40 1.91 14.09 1.55
C ASN A 40 0.64 14.43 2.33
N GLN A 41 0.72 15.43 3.21
CA GLN A 41 -0.46 15.88 3.98
C GLN A 41 -1.61 16.37 3.11
N HIS A 42 -1.33 16.90 1.91
CA HIS A 42 -2.37 17.37 0.99
C HIS A 42 -3.30 16.25 0.50
N ASN A 43 -2.93 14.98 0.69
CA ASN A 43 -3.83 13.86 0.46
C ASN A 43 -5.06 13.90 1.39
N LEU A 44 -4.98 14.63 2.50
CA LEU A 44 -5.96 14.68 3.57
C LEU A 44 -6.56 16.08 3.81
N ASP A 45 -6.31 17.02 2.87
CA ASP A 45 -6.79 18.42 3.00
C ASP A 45 -8.31 18.51 3.18
N SER A 46 -9.08 17.63 2.55
CA SER A 46 -10.55 17.62 2.63
C SER A 46 -11.10 17.21 4.01
N ILE A 47 -10.27 16.61 4.86
CA ILE A 47 -10.66 16.13 6.19
C ILE A 47 -9.81 16.74 7.32
N LYS A 48 -8.92 17.67 7.03
CA LYS A 48 -7.99 18.24 8.03
C LYS A 48 -8.71 18.91 9.21
N ASP A 49 -9.91 19.43 8.99
CA ASP A 49 -10.72 20.11 10.00
C ASP A 49 -11.84 19.20 10.57
N ASP A 50 -11.88 17.90 10.19
CA ASP A 50 -12.83 16.94 10.77
C ASP A 50 -12.45 16.67 12.25
N PRO A 51 -13.36 16.89 13.23
CA PRO A 51 -13.07 16.69 14.64
C PRO A 51 -12.74 15.24 15.01
N ARG A 52 -12.97 14.30 14.12
CA ARG A 52 -12.63 12.87 14.27
C ARG A 52 -11.23 12.53 13.78
N TYR A 53 -10.55 13.46 13.11
CA TYR A 53 -9.23 13.27 12.53
C TYR A 53 -8.18 14.08 13.29
N THR A 54 -7.05 13.44 13.59
CA THR A 54 -5.88 14.11 14.18
C THR A 54 -4.61 13.67 13.45
N PHE A 55 -3.82 14.61 12.98
CA PHE A 55 -2.51 14.35 12.40
C PHE A 55 -1.40 14.57 13.42
N VAL A 56 -0.44 13.64 13.45
CA VAL A 56 0.78 13.74 14.24
C VAL A 56 1.99 13.41 13.35
N GLN A 57 2.93 14.34 13.23
CA GLN A 57 4.19 14.04 12.56
C GLN A 57 5.15 13.33 13.50
N GLY A 58 5.62 12.15 13.11
CA GLY A 58 6.57 11.39 13.92
C GLY A 58 6.94 10.04 13.34
N ASN A 59 7.99 9.46 13.90
CA ASN A 59 8.54 8.17 13.48
C ASN A 59 7.95 7.03 14.33
N ILE A 60 7.53 5.94 13.68
CA ILE A 60 6.98 4.76 14.32
C ILE A 60 7.98 4.01 15.21
N VAL A 61 9.29 4.17 14.98
CA VAL A 61 10.33 3.59 15.87
C VAL A 61 10.42 4.29 17.22
N ASN A 62 9.85 5.49 17.35
CA ASN A 62 9.81 6.24 18.60
C ASN A 62 8.74 5.69 19.55
N ARG A 63 9.14 4.72 20.39
CA ARG A 63 8.23 4.05 21.35
C ARG A 63 7.59 5.01 22.35
N GLU A 64 8.28 6.07 22.73
CA GLU A 64 7.73 7.07 23.68
C GLU A 64 6.58 7.84 23.05
N LEU A 65 6.76 8.32 21.82
CA LEU A 65 5.70 8.99 21.07
C LEU A 65 4.51 8.06 20.85
N VAL A 66 4.74 6.84 20.36
CA VAL A 66 3.66 5.86 20.11
C VAL A 66 2.92 5.53 21.43
N THR A 67 3.65 5.36 22.53
CA THR A 67 3.03 5.13 23.86
C THR A 67 2.18 6.31 24.29
N TYR A 68 2.68 7.53 24.10
CA TYR A 68 1.91 8.75 24.40
C TYR A 68 0.61 8.79 23.58
N LEU A 69 0.69 8.55 22.26
CA LEU A 69 -0.49 8.57 21.37
C LEU A 69 -1.52 7.52 21.77
N VAL A 70 -1.08 6.29 22.02
CA VAL A 70 -1.99 5.20 22.43
C VAL A 70 -2.74 5.55 23.72
N LYS A 71 -2.05 6.13 24.72
CA LYS A 71 -2.67 6.54 25.99
C LYS A 71 -3.57 7.75 25.83
N GLN A 72 -3.05 8.81 25.20
CA GLN A 72 -3.74 10.10 25.06
C GLN A 72 -5.06 9.98 24.29
N TYR A 73 -5.05 9.21 23.20
CA TYR A 73 -6.23 9.04 22.35
C TYR A 73 -7.00 7.75 22.64
N LYS A 74 -6.59 6.98 23.67
CA LYS A 74 -7.22 5.70 24.04
C LYS A 74 -7.38 4.79 22.83
N ILE A 75 -6.30 4.53 22.13
CA ILE A 75 -6.30 3.78 20.88
C ILE A 75 -6.74 2.34 21.12
N ASP A 76 -7.77 1.91 20.39
CA ASP A 76 -8.29 0.54 20.41
C ASP A 76 -7.56 -0.33 19.37
N TRP A 77 -7.32 0.21 18.16
CA TRP A 77 -6.72 -0.51 17.04
C TRP A 77 -5.53 0.23 16.45
N ILE A 78 -4.53 -0.52 15.99
CA ILE A 78 -3.42 0.02 15.19
C ILE A 78 -3.46 -0.62 13.81
N VAL A 79 -3.41 0.20 12.76
CA VAL A 79 -3.28 -0.22 11.36
C VAL A 79 -1.99 0.35 10.81
N ASN A 80 -1.03 -0.55 10.52
CA ASN A 80 0.31 -0.16 10.11
C ASN A 80 0.46 -0.15 8.59
N PHE A 81 0.36 1.03 7.98
CA PHE A 81 0.74 1.28 6.58
C PHE A 81 2.16 1.85 6.46
N ALA A 82 2.73 2.37 7.54
CA ALA A 82 4.05 2.99 7.50
C ALA A 82 5.12 2.01 7.02
N ALA A 83 5.74 2.33 5.91
CA ALA A 83 6.79 1.53 5.30
C ALA A 83 7.62 2.37 4.33
N GLU A 84 8.90 2.05 4.20
CA GLU A 84 9.65 2.32 2.98
C GLU A 84 9.23 1.30 1.92
N SER A 85 8.90 1.73 0.69
CA SER A 85 8.20 0.88 -0.29
C SER A 85 8.74 0.91 -1.72
N HIS A 86 9.83 1.64 -1.99
CA HIS A 86 10.39 1.74 -3.33
C HIS A 86 11.49 0.72 -3.54
N VAL A 87 11.27 -0.29 -4.39
CA VAL A 87 12.21 -1.41 -4.61
C VAL A 87 13.60 -0.91 -5.01
N ASP A 88 13.72 0.00 -6.00
CA ASP A 88 15.01 0.48 -6.47
C ASP A 88 15.78 1.21 -5.36
N ARG A 89 15.10 1.99 -4.52
CA ARG A 89 15.70 2.61 -3.32
C ARG A 89 16.17 1.58 -2.31
N SER A 90 15.47 0.44 -2.17
CA SER A 90 15.89 -0.62 -1.26
C SER A 90 17.20 -1.29 -1.67
N ILE A 91 17.51 -1.29 -2.96
CA ILE A 91 18.77 -1.80 -3.50
C ILE A 91 19.93 -0.86 -3.15
N LEU A 92 19.67 0.44 -3.17
CA LEU A 92 20.70 1.47 -2.91
C LEU A 92 20.90 1.74 -1.41
N HIS A 93 19.80 1.71 -0.62
CA HIS A 93 19.77 2.07 0.79
C HIS A 93 18.94 1.08 1.61
N PRO A 94 19.34 -0.19 1.75
CA PRO A 94 18.54 -1.22 2.42
C PRO A 94 18.35 -0.97 3.92
N GLU A 95 19.25 -0.23 4.58
CA GLU A 95 19.23 0.04 6.02
C GLU A 95 17.97 0.76 6.46
N VAL A 96 17.48 1.73 5.69
CA VAL A 96 16.25 2.49 6.03
C VAL A 96 15.00 1.62 5.97
N PHE A 97 15.03 0.56 5.13
CA PHE A 97 13.94 -0.42 5.05
C PHE A 97 13.91 -1.34 6.28
N ILE A 98 15.08 -1.72 6.79
CA ILE A 98 15.17 -2.50 8.05
C ILE A 98 14.71 -1.64 9.22
N GLU A 99 15.17 -0.39 9.31
CA GLU A 99 14.75 0.52 10.38
C GLU A 99 13.25 0.72 10.38
N THR A 100 12.67 1.14 9.25
CA THR A 100 11.25 1.47 9.17
C THR A 100 10.38 0.22 9.22
N ASN A 101 10.61 -0.75 8.31
CA ASN A 101 9.67 -1.85 8.12
C ASN A 101 9.80 -2.92 9.21
N VAL A 102 11.00 -3.17 9.74
CA VAL A 102 11.24 -4.21 10.73
C VAL A 102 11.23 -3.63 12.15
N GLN A 103 12.11 -2.68 12.45
CA GLN A 103 12.21 -2.10 13.78
C GLN A 103 10.99 -1.26 14.13
N GLY A 104 10.44 -0.52 13.16
CA GLY A 104 9.19 0.23 13.33
C GLY A 104 8.01 -0.67 13.66
N THR A 105 7.83 -1.77 12.91
CA THR A 105 6.77 -2.76 13.22
C THR A 105 6.96 -3.38 14.60
N LEU A 106 8.20 -3.74 14.97
CA LEU A 106 8.51 -4.24 16.30
C LEU A 106 8.17 -3.21 17.39
N ALA A 107 8.50 -1.94 17.18
CA ALA A 107 8.20 -0.87 18.13
C ALA A 107 6.70 -0.70 18.36
N LEU A 108 5.90 -0.71 17.27
CA LEU A 108 4.44 -0.64 17.35
C LEU A 108 3.83 -1.83 18.10
N LEU A 109 4.28 -3.06 17.81
CA LEU A 109 3.81 -4.27 18.46
C LEU A 109 4.14 -4.28 19.97
N ASP A 110 5.36 -3.87 20.35
CA ASP A 110 5.75 -3.75 21.75
C ASP A 110 4.86 -2.78 22.52
N VAL A 111 4.59 -1.61 21.95
CA VAL A 111 3.69 -0.62 22.56
C VAL A 111 2.28 -1.15 22.60
N ALA A 112 1.76 -1.72 21.50
CA ALA A 112 0.42 -2.29 21.43
C ALA A 112 0.20 -3.33 22.54
N LYS A 113 1.16 -4.26 22.71
CA LYS A 113 1.13 -5.27 23.77
C LYS A 113 1.12 -4.64 25.16
N LYS A 114 2.05 -3.70 25.45
CA LYS A 114 2.21 -3.08 26.76
C LYS A 114 1.01 -2.22 27.17
N GLN A 115 0.35 -1.60 26.20
CA GLN A 115 -0.77 -0.69 26.44
C GLN A 115 -2.15 -1.37 26.30
N GLY A 116 -2.20 -2.65 25.93
CA GLY A 116 -3.45 -3.40 25.81
C GLY A 116 -4.29 -3.01 24.58
N VAL A 117 -3.64 -2.61 23.48
CA VAL A 117 -4.34 -2.37 22.19
C VAL A 117 -5.04 -3.65 21.77
N THR A 118 -6.32 -3.55 21.41
CA THR A 118 -7.19 -4.72 21.24
C THR A 118 -6.99 -5.41 19.89
N LYS A 119 -6.49 -4.70 18.88
CA LYS A 119 -6.19 -5.27 17.55
C LYS A 119 -5.03 -4.55 16.87
N PHE A 120 -4.17 -5.32 16.21
CA PHE A 120 -3.07 -4.82 15.36
C PHE A 120 -3.21 -5.42 13.96
N LEU A 121 -3.21 -4.59 12.94
CA LEU A 121 -3.21 -5.02 11.55
C LEU A 121 -1.97 -4.52 10.83
N GLN A 122 -1.23 -5.45 10.21
CA GLN A 122 -0.08 -5.18 9.37
C GLN A 122 -0.49 -5.20 7.90
N VAL A 123 -0.33 -4.09 7.21
CA VAL A 123 -0.48 -4.05 5.75
C VAL A 123 0.84 -4.45 5.12
N SER A 124 0.83 -5.58 4.41
CA SER A 124 1.97 -6.19 3.73
C SER A 124 1.73 -6.25 2.21
N THR A 125 2.51 -7.02 1.50
CA THR A 125 2.55 -7.10 0.03
C THR A 125 2.67 -8.55 -0.43
N ASP A 126 2.21 -8.85 -1.63
CA ASP A 126 2.40 -10.12 -2.31
C ASP A 126 3.87 -10.38 -2.71
N GLU A 127 4.68 -9.33 -2.80
CA GLU A 127 6.11 -9.46 -3.10
C GLU A 127 6.90 -10.30 -2.07
N VAL A 128 6.33 -10.52 -0.88
CA VAL A 128 6.94 -11.40 0.14
C VAL A 128 6.99 -12.87 -0.29
N TYR A 129 6.13 -13.29 -1.22
CA TYR A 129 6.11 -14.64 -1.74
C TYR A 129 7.23 -14.93 -2.75
N GLY A 130 7.77 -13.89 -3.40
CA GLY A 130 8.76 -13.99 -4.45
C GLY A 130 8.16 -14.19 -5.83
N THR A 131 8.96 -14.68 -6.77
CA THR A 131 8.56 -14.87 -8.17
C THR A 131 7.67 -16.09 -8.34
N LEU A 132 6.53 -15.90 -8.99
CA LEU A 132 5.64 -16.96 -9.44
C LEU A 132 6.04 -17.41 -10.86
N GLY A 133 5.83 -18.69 -11.17
CA GLY A 133 5.97 -19.21 -12.52
C GLY A 133 4.90 -18.67 -13.49
N ALA A 134 4.82 -19.27 -14.68
CA ALA A 134 3.84 -18.87 -15.70
C ALA A 134 2.38 -19.10 -15.27
N GLU A 135 2.15 -20.08 -14.41
CA GLU A 135 0.83 -20.50 -13.94
C GLU A 135 0.76 -20.54 -12.41
N GLY A 136 -0.46 -20.65 -11.88
CA GLY A 136 -0.74 -20.76 -10.45
C GLY A 136 -0.87 -19.43 -9.74
N TYR A 137 -1.11 -19.52 -8.43
CA TYR A 137 -1.30 -18.38 -7.53
C TYR A 137 -0.64 -18.68 -6.19
N PHE A 138 -0.17 -17.64 -5.50
CA PHE A 138 0.22 -17.76 -4.11
C PHE A 138 -1.02 -17.68 -3.21
N ASP A 139 -1.16 -18.64 -2.32
CA ASP A 139 -2.11 -18.60 -1.20
C ASP A 139 -1.40 -18.18 0.10
N GLU A 140 -2.14 -18.04 1.19
CA GLU A 140 -1.60 -17.62 2.48
C GLU A 140 -0.67 -18.65 3.13
N ALA A 141 -0.73 -19.92 2.69
CA ALA A 141 0.17 -21.00 3.15
C ALA A 141 1.46 -21.09 2.34
N SER A 142 1.55 -20.39 1.23
CA SER A 142 2.73 -20.34 0.36
C SER A 142 3.96 -19.83 1.11
N PRO A 143 5.16 -20.44 0.93
CA PRO A 143 6.37 -20.01 1.61
C PRO A 143 6.81 -18.63 1.17
N LEU A 144 7.36 -17.84 2.12
CA LEU A 144 7.92 -16.52 1.84
C LEU A 144 9.32 -16.68 1.24
N ARG A 145 9.53 -16.14 0.03
CA ARG A 145 10.81 -16.18 -0.71
C ARG A 145 11.10 -14.84 -1.39
N PRO A 146 11.21 -13.75 -0.59
CA PRO A 146 11.39 -12.40 -1.13
C PRO A 146 12.71 -12.26 -1.90
N ASN A 147 12.70 -11.51 -3.02
CA ASN A 147 13.85 -11.34 -3.91
C ASN A 147 14.49 -9.95 -3.85
N SER A 148 13.92 -9.00 -3.12
CA SER A 148 14.47 -7.65 -2.96
C SER A 148 14.65 -7.30 -1.48
N PRO A 149 15.53 -6.33 -1.13
CA PRO A 149 15.65 -5.86 0.25
C PRO A 149 14.31 -5.30 0.80
N TYR A 150 13.51 -4.65 -0.05
CA TYR A 150 12.15 -4.22 0.30
C TYR A 150 11.27 -5.42 0.70
N SER A 151 11.09 -6.38 -0.20
CA SER A 151 10.22 -7.53 0.07
C SER A 151 10.73 -8.38 1.24
N ALA A 152 12.06 -8.50 1.42
CA ALA A 152 12.67 -9.15 2.57
C ALA A 152 12.34 -8.44 3.89
N SER A 153 12.37 -7.10 3.91
CA SER A 153 12.00 -6.32 5.10
C SER A 153 10.53 -6.47 5.45
N LYS A 154 9.64 -6.54 4.44
CA LYS A 154 8.19 -6.77 4.64
C LYS A 154 7.92 -8.19 5.14
N ALA A 155 8.57 -9.21 4.56
CA ALA A 155 8.48 -10.58 5.05
C ALA A 155 8.97 -10.72 6.51
N SER A 156 10.05 -10.02 6.87
CA SER A 156 10.55 -9.99 8.25
C SER A 156 9.55 -9.35 9.20
N ALA A 157 8.89 -8.26 8.78
CA ALA A 157 7.81 -7.64 9.56
C ALA A 157 6.64 -8.62 9.77
N ASP A 158 6.20 -9.33 8.72
CA ASP A 158 5.15 -10.34 8.80
C ASP A 158 5.50 -11.45 9.82
N MET A 159 6.75 -11.93 9.79
CA MET A 159 7.21 -12.94 10.73
C MET A 159 7.21 -12.46 12.18
N ILE A 160 7.56 -11.18 12.42
CA ILE A 160 7.51 -10.58 13.76
C ILE A 160 6.06 -10.45 14.22
N VAL A 161 5.15 -9.99 13.38
CA VAL A 161 3.70 -9.90 13.70
C VAL A 161 3.16 -11.29 14.06
N ARG A 162 3.45 -12.31 13.26
CA ARG A 162 3.09 -13.70 13.56
C ARG A 162 3.67 -14.17 14.88
N ALA A 163 4.94 -13.89 15.17
CA ALA A 163 5.57 -14.26 16.42
C ALA A 163 4.88 -13.63 17.65
N TYR A 164 4.36 -12.41 17.54
CA TYR A 164 3.59 -11.78 18.62
C TYR A 164 2.23 -12.44 18.86
N TYR A 165 1.61 -13.00 17.84
CA TYR A 165 0.45 -13.85 18.00
C TYR A 165 0.81 -15.15 18.72
N GLU A 166 1.78 -15.91 18.22
CA GLU A 166 2.17 -17.22 18.75
C GLU A 166 2.71 -17.15 20.19
N THR A 167 3.53 -16.12 20.47
CA THR A 167 4.21 -16.01 21.77
C THR A 167 3.34 -15.36 22.83
N TYR A 168 2.58 -14.33 22.47
CA TYR A 168 1.85 -13.50 23.44
C TYR A 168 0.34 -13.57 23.28
N GLY A 169 -0.16 -14.29 22.29
CA GLY A 169 -1.58 -14.37 22.00
C GLY A 169 -2.19 -13.02 21.61
N MET A 170 -1.41 -12.09 21.02
CA MET A 170 -1.97 -10.82 20.54
C MET A 170 -2.99 -11.02 19.43
N ASN A 171 -4.02 -10.18 19.40
CA ASN A 171 -4.96 -10.14 18.29
C ASN A 171 -4.35 -9.36 17.13
N VAL A 172 -3.73 -10.08 16.21
CA VAL A 172 -3.08 -9.51 15.04
C VAL A 172 -3.69 -10.09 13.76
N ASN A 173 -3.65 -9.30 12.69
CA ASN A 173 -3.86 -9.78 11.32
C ASN A 173 -2.77 -9.22 10.41
N ILE A 174 -2.50 -9.95 9.32
CA ILE A 174 -1.65 -9.51 8.23
C ILE A 174 -2.49 -9.51 6.96
N THR A 175 -2.43 -8.45 6.18
CA THR A 175 -2.99 -8.42 4.83
C THR A 175 -1.86 -8.34 3.81
N ARG A 176 -1.89 -9.18 2.76
CA ARG A 176 -0.95 -9.14 1.64
C ARG A 176 -1.71 -8.77 0.39
N CYS A 177 -1.43 -7.58 -0.12
CA CYS A 177 -2.16 -7.07 -1.27
C CYS A 177 -1.35 -7.18 -2.56
N SER A 178 -2.05 -7.29 -3.68
CA SER A 178 -1.50 -7.09 -5.02
C SER A 178 -1.25 -5.59 -5.32
N ASN A 179 -0.79 -5.28 -6.53
CA ASN A 179 -0.41 -3.92 -6.90
C ASN A 179 -1.61 -2.96 -6.86
N ASN A 180 -1.56 -1.99 -5.96
CA ASN A 180 -2.61 -0.98 -5.84
C ASN A 180 -2.45 0.14 -6.87
N TYR A 181 -3.58 0.70 -7.32
CA TYR A 181 -3.64 1.89 -8.15
C TYR A 181 -4.88 2.73 -7.81
N GLY A 182 -4.85 4.03 -8.12
CA GLY A 182 -5.97 4.93 -7.85
C GLY A 182 -5.55 6.34 -7.44
N PRO A 183 -6.48 7.13 -6.87
CA PRO A 183 -6.25 8.48 -6.36
C PRO A 183 -5.11 8.55 -5.36
N TYR A 184 -4.35 9.67 -5.37
CA TYR A 184 -3.23 9.96 -4.46
C TYR A 184 -2.00 9.04 -4.58
N GLN A 185 -1.91 8.17 -5.60
CA GLN A 185 -0.71 7.38 -5.83
C GLN A 185 0.44 8.26 -6.29
N PHE A 186 1.61 8.15 -5.63
CA PHE A 186 2.77 9.00 -5.92
C PHE A 186 3.24 8.84 -7.38
N PRO A 187 3.54 9.93 -8.10
CA PRO A 187 3.74 9.95 -9.56
C PRO A 187 5.07 9.34 -10.05
N GLU A 188 5.74 8.51 -9.25
CA GLU A 188 6.90 7.69 -9.64
C GLU A 188 6.51 6.25 -10.04
N LYS A 189 5.32 5.80 -9.66
CA LYS A 189 4.84 4.44 -9.92
C LYS A 189 4.28 4.33 -11.34
N LEU A 190 4.23 3.10 -11.90
CA LEU A 190 3.92 2.85 -13.31
C LEU A 190 2.70 3.64 -13.81
N ILE A 191 1.53 3.40 -13.25
CA ILE A 191 0.28 4.03 -13.75
C ILE A 191 0.33 5.55 -13.63
N PRO A 192 0.57 6.15 -12.45
CA PRO A 192 0.59 7.61 -12.36
C PRO A 192 1.73 8.27 -13.15
N LEU A 193 2.87 7.61 -13.30
CA LEU A 193 3.97 8.11 -14.13
C LEU A 193 3.55 8.18 -15.60
N MET A 194 2.96 7.09 -16.13
CA MET A 194 2.52 7.04 -17.52
C MET A 194 1.40 8.05 -17.78
N VAL A 195 0.42 8.16 -16.89
CA VAL A 195 -0.68 9.13 -17.03
C VAL A 195 -0.14 10.55 -17.00
N SER A 196 0.68 10.91 -16.02
CA SER A 196 1.24 12.27 -15.90
C SER A 196 2.21 12.60 -17.02
N ASN A 197 3.01 11.65 -17.52
CA ASN A 197 3.85 11.85 -18.70
C ASN A 197 3.01 12.09 -19.95
N GLY A 198 1.97 11.28 -20.15
CA GLY A 198 1.07 11.44 -21.30
C GLY A 198 0.35 12.78 -21.31
N MET A 199 -0.08 13.28 -20.13
CA MET A 199 -0.69 14.61 -20.00
C MET A 199 0.28 15.75 -20.29
N GLU A 200 1.58 15.55 -20.09
CA GLU A 200 2.65 16.51 -20.38
C GLU A 200 3.27 16.32 -21.78
N ASP A 201 2.70 15.48 -22.63
CA ASP A 201 3.25 15.14 -23.96
C ASP A 201 4.69 14.59 -23.92
N LYS A 202 5.01 13.84 -22.84
CA LYS A 202 6.33 13.23 -22.62
C LYS A 202 6.32 11.74 -22.99
N THR A 203 7.52 11.17 -23.10
CA THR A 203 7.70 9.73 -23.35
C THR A 203 7.18 8.88 -22.22
N LEU A 204 6.65 7.70 -22.57
CA LEU A 204 6.12 6.67 -21.68
C LEU A 204 7.13 5.51 -21.60
N PRO A 205 8.04 5.50 -20.59
CA PRO A 205 9.11 4.51 -20.53
C PRO A 205 8.59 3.14 -20.05
N ILE A 206 8.84 2.08 -20.82
CA ILE A 206 8.56 0.70 -20.45
C ILE A 206 9.88 -0.01 -20.18
N TYR A 207 10.02 -0.58 -18.99
CA TYR A 207 11.20 -1.36 -18.62
C TYR A 207 11.24 -2.71 -19.35
N GLY A 208 12.43 -3.07 -19.88
CA GLY A 208 12.68 -4.34 -20.55
C GLY A 208 11.77 -4.56 -21.76
N ASP A 209 11.11 -5.71 -21.82
CA ASP A 209 10.16 -6.10 -22.89
C ASP A 209 8.70 -5.76 -22.55
N GLY A 210 8.45 -5.19 -21.38
CA GLY A 210 7.12 -4.81 -20.91
C GLY A 210 6.17 -5.97 -20.60
N LYS A 211 6.65 -7.22 -20.59
CA LYS A 211 5.83 -8.42 -20.35
C LYS A 211 5.76 -8.86 -18.89
N ASN A 212 6.24 -8.05 -17.95
CA ASN A 212 6.09 -8.32 -16.53
C ASN A 212 4.61 -8.22 -16.16
N ILE A 213 4.08 -9.25 -15.49
CA ILE A 213 2.67 -9.36 -15.14
C ILE A 213 2.48 -8.99 -13.68
N ARG A 214 1.47 -8.19 -13.39
CA ARG A 214 1.02 -7.82 -12.05
C ARG A 214 -0.49 -8.00 -11.96
N ASP A 215 -0.96 -8.41 -10.81
CA ASP A 215 -2.37 -8.30 -10.45
C ASP A 215 -2.64 -6.87 -9.92
N TRP A 216 -3.71 -6.24 -10.38
CA TRP A 216 -4.01 -4.83 -10.10
C TRP A 216 -5.29 -4.69 -9.28
N LEU A 217 -5.15 -4.02 -8.14
CA LEU A 217 -6.21 -3.81 -7.17
C LEU A 217 -6.52 -2.32 -7.05
N TYR A 218 -7.78 -1.94 -7.29
CA TYR A 218 -8.18 -0.56 -7.08
C TYR A 218 -8.17 -0.21 -5.59
N VAL A 219 -7.61 0.95 -5.24
CA VAL A 219 -7.28 1.27 -3.84
C VAL A 219 -8.48 1.29 -2.90
N SER A 220 -9.70 1.66 -3.37
CA SER A 220 -10.90 1.60 -2.53
C SER A 220 -11.30 0.17 -2.18
N ASP A 221 -11.10 -0.78 -3.08
CA ASP A 221 -11.38 -2.20 -2.82
C ASP A 221 -10.42 -2.76 -1.77
N HIS A 222 -9.16 -2.32 -1.81
CA HIS A 222 -8.19 -2.65 -0.76
C HIS A 222 -8.60 -2.06 0.60
N CYS A 223 -9.03 -0.79 0.64
CA CYS A 223 -9.51 -0.17 1.88
C CYS A 223 -10.71 -0.92 2.47
N HIS A 224 -11.68 -1.33 1.64
CA HIS A 224 -12.82 -2.15 2.05
C HIS A 224 -12.36 -3.51 2.60
N ALA A 225 -11.40 -4.18 1.96
CA ALA A 225 -10.87 -5.44 2.45
C ALA A 225 -10.20 -5.30 3.83
N ILE A 226 -9.39 -4.25 4.02
CA ILE A 226 -8.75 -3.97 5.31
C ILE A 226 -9.81 -3.75 6.41
N ASP A 227 -10.85 -2.98 6.12
CA ASP A 227 -11.96 -2.73 7.06
C ASP A 227 -12.64 -4.04 7.47
N LEU A 228 -12.97 -4.91 6.52
CA LEU A 228 -13.54 -6.22 6.81
C LEU A 228 -12.61 -7.10 7.67
N VAL A 229 -11.29 -7.07 7.42
CA VAL A 229 -10.33 -7.81 8.25
C VAL A 229 -10.24 -7.22 9.65
N LEU A 230 -10.32 -5.89 9.80
CA LEU A 230 -10.37 -5.24 11.11
C LEU A 230 -11.61 -5.67 11.90
N GLU A 231 -12.77 -5.66 11.27
CA GLU A 231 -14.05 -5.97 11.93
C GLU A 231 -14.23 -7.48 12.20
N LYS A 232 -13.86 -8.34 11.24
CA LYS A 232 -14.26 -9.74 11.20
C LYS A 232 -13.11 -10.73 11.04
N GLY A 233 -11.89 -10.25 10.77
CA GLY A 233 -10.74 -11.13 10.54
C GLY A 233 -10.42 -11.99 11.77
N LYS A 234 -10.21 -13.28 11.54
CA LYS A 234 -9.83 -14.23 12.60
C LYS A 234 -8.46 -13.87 13.13
N LYS A 235 -8.32 -13.92 14.44
CA LYS A 235 -7.08 -13.62 15.17
C LYS A 235 -5.92 -14.49 14.69
N GLY A 236 -4.79 -13.87 14.39
CA GLY A 236 -3.56 -14.54 13.94
C GLY A 236 -3.52 -14.86 12.45
N GLU A 237 -4.63 -14.63 11.71
CA GLU A 237 -4.73 -15.01 10.32
C GLU A 237 -4.14 -13.98 9.36
N VAL A 238 -3.64 -14.52 8.23
CA VAL A 238 -3.21 -13.77 7.06
C VAL A 238 -4.32 -13.80 6.02
N TYR A 239 -4.53 -12.69 5.31
CA TYR A 239 -5.48 -12.58 4.21
C TYR A 239 -4.80 -11.99 2.97
N ASN A 240 -4.84 -12.73 1.86
CA ASN A 240 -4.46 -12.22 0.55
C ASN A 240 -5.60 -11.36 -0.02
N ILE A 241 -5.23 -10.20 -0.58
CA ILE A 241 -6.18 -9.24 -1.17
C ILE A 241 -5.74 -8.97 -2.61
N GLY A 242 -6.27 -9.73 -3.55
CA GLY A 242 -5.97 -9.66 -4.98
C GLY A 242 -7.16 -9.21 -5.82
N GLY A 243 -6.90 -8.54 -6.91
CA GLY A 243 -7.94 -8.02 -7.80
C GLY A 243 -8.41 -9.02 -8.86
N HIS A 244 -7.67 -10.11 -9.10
CA HIS A 244 -7.83 -10.99 -10.28
C HIS A 244 -7.81 -10.21 -11.60
N ASN A 245 -7.03 -9.15 -11.65
CA ASN A 245 -6.88 -8.24 -12.77
C ASN A 245 -5.43 -8.29 -13.30
N GLU A 246 -4.94 -9.48 -13.64
CA GLU A 246 -3.58 -9.65 -14.16
C GLU A 246 -3.44 -8.94 -15.52
N ARG A 247 -2.44 -8.06 -15.63
CA ARG A 247 -2.07 -7.34 -16.85
C ARG A 247 -0.55 -7.23 -16.94
N ASN A 248 -0.03 -7.30 -18.15
CA ASN A 248 1.37 -6.94 -18.38
C ASN A 248 1.52 -5.42 -18.57
N ASN A 249 2.76 -4.93 -18.42
CA ASN A 249 3.01 -3.49 -18.49
C ASN A 249 2.65 -2.89 -19.86
N ASN A 250 2.83 -3.64 -20.96
CA ASN A 250 2.46 -3.19 -22.29
C ASN A 250 0.95 -2.93 -22.39
N GLU A 251 0.11 -3.89 -21.94
CA GLU A 251 -1.35 -3.74 -21.94
C GLU A 251 -1.79 -2.48 -21.20
N ILE A 252 -1.16 -2.19 -20.06
CA ILE A 252 -1.47 -1.01 -19.25
C ILE A 252 -1.11 0.27 -19.99
N VAL A 253 0.10 0.35 -20.53
CA VAL A 253 0.58 1.56 -21.21
C VAL A 253 -0.20 1.83 -22.49
N HIS A 254 -0.48 0.79 -23.30
CA HIS A 254 -1.34 0.94 -24.49
C HIS A 254 -2.76 1.41 -24.12
N LEU A 255 -3.33 0.91 -23.02
CA LEU A 255 -4.65 1.37 -22.55
C LEU A 255 -4.61 2.85 -22.13
N ILE A 256 -3.55 3.29 -21.45
CA ILE A 256 -3.36 4.70 -21.06
C ILE A 256 -3.21 5.58 -22.31
N VAL A 257 -2.35 5.20 -23.27
CA VAL A 257 -2.18 5.90 -24.56
C VAL A 257 -3.52 6.07 -25.27
N LYS A 258 -4.26 4.98 -25.42
CA LYS A 258 -5.60 4.99 -26.04
C LYS A 258 -6.58 5.91 -25.29
N THR A 259 -6.60 5.84 -23.97
CA THR A 259 -7.55 6.61 -23.15
C THR A 259 -7.24 8.11 -23.18
N LEU A 260 -5.96 8.48 -23.25
CA LEU A 260 -5.52 9.88 -23.37
C LEU A 260 -5.54 10.40 -24.81
N GLY A 261 -5.79 9.55 -25.80
CA GLY A 261 -5.80 9.92 -27.22
C GLY A 261 -4.41 10.24 -27.79
N LEU A 262 -3.36 9.61 -27.24
CA LEU A 262 -1.98 9.81 -27.65
C LEU A 262 -1.57 8.89 -28.81
N SER A 263 -0.46 9.25 -29.52
CA SER A 263 0.21 8.35 -30.46
C SER A 263 1.03 7.30 -29.73
N GLU A 264 1.10 6.08 -30.28
CA GLU A 264 1.98 5.00 -29.83
C GLU A 264 3.48 5.38 -29.84
N ASP A 265 3.87 6.41 -30.60
CA ASP A 265 5.23 6.94 -30.66
C ASP A 265 5.74 7.47 -29.30
N HIS A 266 4.83 7.74 -28.36
CA HIS A 266 5.19 8.12 -27.00
C HIS A 266 5.81 6.97 -26.22
N ILE A 267 5.54 5.71 -26.58
CA ILE A 267 6.08 4.53 -25.89
C ILE A 267 7.56 4.36 -26.23
N LYS A 268 8.39 4.25 -25.20
CA LYS A 268 9.83 3.99 -25.31
C LYS A 268 10.27 2.85 -24.41
N TYR A 269 10.85 1.81 -24.99
CA TYR A 269 11.44 0.72 -24.22
C TYR A 269 12.79 1.16 -23.68
N VAL A 270 13.02 0.95 -22.39
CA VAL A 270 14.27 1.31 -21.67
C VAL A 270 14.90 0.07 -21.04
N ALA A 271 16.14 0.19 -20.57
CA ALA A 271 16.82 -0.92 -19.90
C ALA A 271 16.02 -1.43 -18.70
N ASP A 272 15.99 -2.76 -18.53
CA ASP A 272 15.29 -3.37 -17.40
C ASP A 272 16.03 -3.15 -16.09
N ARG A 273 15.31 -3.20 -14.96
CA ARG A 273 15.89 -3.07 -13.64
C ARG A 273 16.40 -4.41 -13.10
N LEU A 274 17.35 -4.37 -12.18
CA LEU A 274 17.88 -5.56 -11.50
C LEU A 274 16.78 -6.21 -10.63
N GLY A 275 16.73 -7.54 -10.60
CA GLY A 275 15.80 -8.28 -9.75
C GLY A 275 14.34 -8.06 -10.10
N HIS A 276 14.01 -7.76 -11.35
CA HIS A 276 12.65 -7.51 -11.80
C HIS A 276 11.86 -8.81 -11.92
N ASP A 277 11.08 -9.14 -10.90
CA ASP A 277 10.22 -10.33 -10.89
C ASP A 277 9.25 -10.34 -12.07
N ARG A 278 9.11 -11.52 -12.69
CA ARG A 278 8.34 -11.66 -13.93
C ARG A 278 6.83 -11.64 -13.70
N ARG A 279 6.33 -12.29 -12.64
CA ARG A 279 4.89 -12.41 -12.37
C ARG A 279 4.60 -12.47 -10.88
N TYR A 280 3.59 -11.71 -10.46
CA TYR A 280 2.91 -11.86 -9.18
C TYR A 280 1.43 -12.13 -9.42
N ALA A 281 0.88 -13.10 -8.70
CA ALA A 281 -0.55 -13.37 -8.65
C ALA A 281 -0.87 -14.06 -7.33
N ILE A 282 -1.88 -13.58 -6.62
CA ILE A 282 -2.31 -14.12 -5.33
C ILE A 282 -3.75 -14.59 -5.38
N ASP A 283 -4.07 -15.61 -4.59
CA ASP A 283 -5.41 -16.15 -4.45
C ASP A 283 -6.16 -15.47 -3.28
N PRO A 284 -7.21 -14.66 -3.54
CA PRO A 284 -8.04 -14.03 -2.52
C PRO A 284 -9.21 -14.91 -2.06
N THR A 285 -9.23 -16.19 -2.40
CA THR A 285 -10.36 -17.09 -2.07
C THR A 285 -10.68 -17.13 -0.60
N LYS A 286 -9.68 -17.04 0.28
CA LYS A 286 -9.87 -17.07 1.73
C LYS A 286 -10.66 -15.86 2.22
N ILE A 287 -10.26 -14.64 1.86
CA ILE A 287 -10.99 -13.43 2.29
C ILE A 287 -12.41 -13.41 1.72
N THR A 288 -12.60 -13.87 0.49
CA THR A 288 -13.94 -14.01 -0.13
C THR A 288 -14.81 -14.98 0.65
N LYS A 289 -14.31 -16.19 0.96
CA LYS A 289 -15.09 -17.22 1.65
C LYS A 289 -15.36 -16.87 3.12
N GLU A 290 -14.37 -16.30 3.83
CA GLU A 290 -14.49 -16.08 5.25
C GLU A 290 -15.14 -14.73 5.59
N LEU A 291 -14.91 -13.69 4.80
CA LEU A 291 -15.34 -12.33 5.09
C LEU A 291 -16.34 -11.76 4.07
N GLY A 292 -16.60 -12.48 2.97
CA GLY A 292 -17.54 -12.05 1.93
C GLY A 292 -17.01 -10.93 1.03
N TRP A 293 -15.69 -10.65 1.08
CA TRP A 293 -15.09 -9.61 0.26
C TRP A 293 -14.98 -10.00 -1.21
N GLN A 294 -15.28 -9.04 -2.08
CA GLN A 294 -15.02 -9.10 -3.52
C GLN A 294 -14.65 -7.71 -4.02
N PRO A 295 -13.75 -7.57 -5.01
CA PRO A 295 -13.47 -6.27 -5.61
C PRO A 295 -14.69 -5.75 -6.39
N GLU A 296 -14.99 -4.46 -6.25
CA GLU A 296 -16.06 -3.78 -6.99
C GLU A 296 -15.57 -3.34 -8.38
N TYR A 297 -14.26 -3.08 -8.52
CA TYR A 297 -13.66 -2.54 -9.74
C TYR A 297 -12.92 -3.61 -10.52
N THR A 298 -13.28 -3.75 -11.80
CA THR A 298 -12.38 -4.37 -12.78
C THR A 298 -11.25 -3.40 -13.11
N PHE A 299 -10.14 -3.91 -13.67
CA PHE A 299 -9.05 -3.02 -14.11
C PHE A 299 -9.54 -1.96 -15.11
N ASP A 300 -10.36 -2.34 -16.08
CA ASP A 300 -10.84 -1.44 -17.13
C ASP A 300 -11.72 -0.29 -16.58
N THR A 301 -12.52 -0.54 -15.55
CA THR A 301 -13.32 0.51 -14.90
C THR A 301 -12.49 1.37 -13.96
N GLY A 302 -11.59 0.77 -13.19
CA GLY A 302 -10.75 1.47 -12.24
C GLY A 302 -9.70 2.36 -12.90
N ILE A 303 -9.09 1.90 -14.02
CA ILE A 303 -8.06 2.70 -14.72
C ILE A 303 -8.64 3.98 -15.32
N VAL A 304 -9.83 3.92 -15.91
CA VAL A 304 -10.51 5.11 -16.44
C VAL A 304 -10.81 6.11 -15.32
N LYS A 305 -11.27 5.62 -14.17
CA LYS A 305 -11.52 6.46 -12.98
C LYS A 305 -10.22 7.09 -12.48
N THR A 306 -9.13 6.33 -12.47
CA THR A 306 -7.81 6.82 -12.07
C THR A 306 -7.32 7.92 -13.01
N ILE A 307 -7.37 7.71 -14.34
CA ILE A 307 -6.94 8.71 -15.34
C ILE A 307 -7.74 10.00 -15.17
N LYS A 308 -9.07 9.91 -15.04
CA LYS A 308 -9.94 11.09 -14.81
C LYS A 308 -9.56 11.82 -13.51
N TRP A 309 -9.20 11.09 -12.48
CA TRP A 309 -8.76 11.72 -11.23
C TRP A 309 -7.46 12.51 -11.43
N TYR A 310 -6.45 11.95 -12.13
CA TYR A 310 -5.20 12.67 -12.43
C TYR A 310 -5.45 13.89 -13.29
N GLN A 311 -6.34 13.82 -14.30
CA GLN A 311 -6.73 14.96 -15.12
C GLN A 311 -7.39 16.08 -14.30
N ALA A 312 -8.20 15.74 -13.32
CA ALA A 312 -8.88 16.72 -12.45
C ALA A 312 -7.98 17.26 -11.32
N ASN A 313 -6.83 16.63 -11.03
CA ASN A 313 -5.96 16.95 -9.89
C ASN A 313 -4.52 17.28 -10.30
N GLU A 314 -4.36 17.99 -11.39
CA GLU A 314 -3.05 18.35 -11.95
C GLU A 314 -2.20 19.15 -10.96
N ALA A 315 -2.79 20.13 -10.26
CA ALA A 315 -2.13 20.94 -9.24
C ALA A 315 -1.62 20.10 -8.04
N TRP A 316 -2.17 18.90 -7.81
CA TRP A 316 -1.72 18.00 -6.76
C TRP A 316 -0.47 17.22 -7.17
N TRP A 317 -0.44 16.63 -8.38
CA TRP A 317 0.66 15.74 -8.76
C TRP A 317 1.87 16.45 -9.41
N GLN A 318 1.71 17.60 -10.03
CA GLN A 318 2.83 18.32 -10.67
C GLN A 318 3.98 18.63 -9.69
N PRO A 319 3.73 19.23 -8.50
CA PRO A 319 4.81 19.48 -7.53
C PRO A 319 5.49 18.20 -7.03
N LEU A 320 4.71 17.12 -6.87
CA LEU A 320 5.23 15.83 -6.42
C LEU A 320 6.12 15.18 -7.47
N LYS A 321 5.74 15.28 -8.75
CA LYS A 321 6.52 14.77 -9.88
C LYS A 321 7.85 15.53 -10.02
N ALA A 322 7.84 16.85 -9.87
CA ALA A 322 9.06 17.65 -9.86
C ALA A 322 9.99 17.25 -8.70
N LYS A 323 9.45 16.99 -7.50
CA LYS A 323 10.20 16.50 -6.36
C LYS A 323 10.79 15.10 -6.58
N ALA A 324 10.09 14.22 -7.28
CA ALA A 324 10.57 12.87 -7.61
C ALA A 324 11.75 12.90 -8.60
N ALA A 325 11.72 13.82 -9.56
CA ALA A 325 12.77 13.96 -10.57
C ALA A 325 14.11 14.52 -10.02
N LEU A 326 14.10 15.14 -8.85
CA LEU A 326 15.29 15.70 -8.19
C LEU A 326 16.06 14.67 -7.31
N LYS A 327 15.57 13.45 -7.19
CA LYS A 327 16.14 12.37 -6.36
C LYS A 327 16.59 11.19 -7.20
#